data_1c8a736b7317cd1fc0e5abfd295c8b9b
#
_entry.id   1c8a736b7317cd1fc0e5abfd295c8b9b
#
_cell.length_a   1.000
_cell.length_b   1.000
_cell.length_c   1.000
_cell.angle_alpha   90.00
_cell.angle_beta   90.00
_cell.angle_gamma   90.00
#
_symmetry.space_group_name_H-M   'P 1'
#
loop_
_entity.id
_entity.type
_entity.pdbx_description
1 polymer ?
#
loop_
_entity_poly.entity_id
_entity_poly.type
_entity_poly.pdbx_seq_one_letter_code
_entity_poly.pdbx_strand_id
1 'polypeptide(L)'
;PNRVSGGTNPATLARNFLRAWYTGRKKPDFTKPKGIVSADIDKKAIEWRGEPMLATSLTPSAYRLNEVFLDGTQPKKKSDVWNAPASAKSFSVSHSDDGQPLLVIQASDAAVYRVQRDAAGESFILTELRAAAGETLYYTDNRAQPGVTYTYRVIPVHAELLDNGILLEGTQ
;
A
#
# COMPACT_ATOMS: atom_id res chain seq x y z
N PRO A 1 19.49 -11.97 46.96
CA PRO A 1 19.05 -13.28 46.50
C PRO A 1 18.85 -13.24 44.99
N ASN A 2 19.69 -14.03 44.24
CA ASN A 2 19.55 -14.15 42.82
C ASN A 2 18.22 -14.77 42.47
N ARG A 3 17.29 -14.02 41.90
CA ARG A 3 16.02 -14.56 41.43
C ARG A 3 16.30 -15.38 40.16
N VAL A 4 16.31 -16.68 40.30
CA VAL A 4 16.31 -17.60 39.15
C VAL A 4 14.92 -17.60 38.54
N SER A 5 14.75 -17.10 37.31
CA SER A 5 13.51 -17.19 36.55
C SER A 5 13.61 -18.26 35.47
N GLY A 6 12.48 -18.78 34.98
CA GLY A 6 12.46 -19.77 33.90
C GLY A 6 13.15 -19.30 32.63
N GLY A 7 13.20 -17.97 32.38
CA GLY A 7 13.86 -17.34 31.24
C GLY A 7 15.37 -17.17 31.38
N THR A 8 15.97 -17.47 32.53
CA THR A 8 17.41 -17.30 32.79
C THR A 8 18.17 -18.64 32.68
N ASN A 9 18.69 -19.13 33.79
CA ASN A 9 19.53 -20.34 33.81
C ASN A 9 18.83 -21.61 33.25
N PRO A 10 17.56 -21.92 33.61
CA PRO A 10 16.88 -23.09 33.07
C PRO A 10 16.70 -23.02 31.55
N ALA A 11 16.34 -21.87 30.99
CA ALA A 11 16.19 -21.70 29.54
C ALA A 11 17.53 -21.83 28.83
N THR A 12 18.60 -21.28 29.41
CA THR A 12 19.95 -21.40 28.85
C THR A 12 20.43 -22.85 28.85
N LEU A 13 20.21 -23.58 29.93
CA LEU A 13 20.57 -24.99 30.03
C LEU A 13 19.79 -25.83 29.01
N ALA A 14 18.47 -25.65 28.92
CA ALA A 14 17.62 -26.34 27.96
C ALA A 14 18.05 -26.04 26.51
N ARG A 15 18.32 -24.79 26.20
CA ARG A 15 18.84 -24.38 24.88
C ARG A 15 20.15 -25.05 24.54
N ASN A 16 21.10 -25.06 25.46
CA ASN A 16 22.42 -25.66 25.24
C ASN A 16 22.32 -27.18 25.06
N PHE A 17 21.50 -27.84 25.88
CA PHE A 17 21.21 -29.26 25.74
C PHE A 17 20.59 -29.59 24.39
N LEU A 18 19.54 -28.87 23.97
CA LEU A 18 18.87 -29.09 22.69
C LEU A 18 19.80 -28.81 21.52
N ARG A 19 20.65 -27.77 21.60
CA ARG A 19 21.65 -27.50 20.59
C ARG A 19 22.65 -28.65 20.45
N ALA A 20 23.18 -29.14 21.56
CA ALA A 20 24.12 -30.28 21.54
C ALA A 20 23.43 -31.55 21.02
N TRP A 21 22.19 -31.83 21.47
CA TRP A 21 21.43 -33.00 21.02
C TRP A 21 21.13 -33.00 19.53
N TYR A 22 20.80 -31.84 18.96
CA TYR A 22 20.47 -31.72 17.54
C TYR A 22 21.64 -31.40 16.63
N THR A 23 22.88 -31.32 17.14
CA THR A 23 24.07 -31.17 16.32
C THR A 23 24.23 -32.42 15.44
N GLY A 24 24.20 -32.21 14.10
CA GLY A 24 24.30 -33.30 13.11
C GLY A 24 23.05 -34.17 12.98
N ARG A 25 21.95 -33.85 13.69
CA ARG A 25 20.67 -34.57 13.61
C ARG A 25 19.61 -33.71 12.92
N LYS A 26 18.76 -34.36 12.13
CA LYS A 26 17.58 -33.67 11.56
C LYS A 26 16.64 -33.31 12.71
N LYS A 27 16.32 -32.02 12.82
CA LYS A 27 15.32 -31.56 13.77
C LYS A 27 13.94 -32.03 13.28
N PRO A 28 13.16 -32.74 14.13
CA PRO A 28 11.80 -33.05 13.79
C PRO A 28 11.00 -31.74 13.69
N ASP A 29 10.16 -31.66 12.69
CA ASP A 29 9.17 -30.59 12.57
C ASP A 29 7.83 -31.09 13.12
N PHE A 30 6.99 -30.15 13.55
CA PHE A 30 5.66 -30.47 13.99
C PHE A 30 4.79 -30.81 12.77
N THR A 31 4.18 -31.99 12.80
CA THR A 31 3.19 -32.33 11.79
C THR A 31 1.94 -31.49 12.00
N LYS A 32 1.53 -30.76 10.97
CA LYS A 32 0.33 -29.95 11.00
C LYS A 32 -0.90 -30.85 11.24
N PRO A 33 -1.70 -30.61 12.29
CA PRO A 33 -2.88 -31.42 12.56
C PRO A 33 -3.90 -31.37 11.42
N LYS A 34 -4.70 -32.41 11.27
CA LYS A 34 -5.85 -32.39 10.36
C LYS A 34 -6.82 -31.25 10.75
N GLY A 35 -7.41 -30.58 9.76
CA GLY A 35 -8.35 -29.50 10.01
C GLY A 35 -7.69 -28.15 10.32
N ILE A 36 -6.35 -28.05 10.19
CA ILE A 36 -5.64 -26.76 10.25
C ILE A 36 -5.23 -26.35 8.83
N VAL A 37 -5.63 -25.16 8.41
CA VAL A 37 -5.26 -24.54 7.14
C VAL A 37 -4.38 -23.32 7.39
N SER A 38 -3.54 -22.95 6.42
CA SER A 38 -2.78 -21.71 6.46
C SER A 38 -3.32 -20.75 5.44
N ALA A 39 -3.32 -19.47 5.75
CA ALA A 39 -3.66 -18.42 4.83
C ALA A 39 -2.74 -17.21 5.02
N ASP A 40 -2.42 -16.54 3.94
CA ASP A 40 -1.69 -15.27 3.99
C ASP A 40 -2.68 -14.13 4.25
N ILE A 41 -2.45 -13.40 5.33
CA ILE A 41 -3.28 -12.30 5.80
C ILE A 41 -2.55 -10.99 5.53
N ASP A 42 -3.33 -9.97 5.18
CA ASP A 42 -2.86 -8.62 5.01
C ASP A 42 -2.86 -7.87 6.36
N LYS A 43 -1.68 -7.55 6.88
CA LYS A 43 -1.52 -6.79 8.15
C LYS A 43 -2.14 -5.40 8.07
N LYS A 44 -2.02 -4.74 6.91
CA LYS A 44 -2.58 -3.39 6.72
C LYS A 44 -4.10 -3.41 6.75
N ALA A 45 -4.73 -4.46 6.22
CA ALA A 45 -6.18 -4.62 6.32
C ALA A 45 -6.63 -4.76 7.77
N ILE A 46 -5.91 -5.50 8.62
CA ILE A 46 -6.21 -5.58 10.05
C ILE A 46 -6.11 -4.18 10.68
N GLU A 47 -5.05 -3.44 10.38
CA GLU A 47 -4.81 -2.11 10.94
C GLU A 47 -5.88 -1.10 10.51
N TRP A 48 -6.28 -1.09 9.23
CA TRP A 48 -7.15 -0.05 8.66
C TRP A 48 -8.63 -0.41 8.61
N ARG A 49 -8.96 -1.70 8.48
CA ARG A 49 -10.36 -2.18 8.39
C ARG A 49 -10.83 -2.82 9.69
N GLY A 50 -9.91 -3.09 10.65
CA GLY A 50 -10.23 -3.74 11.91
C GLY A 50 -10.58 -5.23 11.79
N GLU A 51 -10.41 -5.84 10.61
CA GLU A 51 -10.72 -7.23 10.33
C GLU A 51 -9.60 -7.92 9.53
N PRO A 52 -9.33 -9.21 9.77
CA PRO A 52 -8.37 -9.94 8.97
C PRO A 52 -8.93 -10.20 7.57
N MET A 53 -8.14 -9.88 6.55
CA MET A 53 -8.46 -10.10 5.14
C MET A 53 -7.32 -10.88 4.48
N LEU A 54 -7.64 -11.67 3.46
CA LEU A 54 -6.64 -12.41 2.69
C LEU A 54 -5.73 -11.45 1.94
N ALA A 55 -4.43 -11.67 2.02
CA ALA A 55 -3.45 -11.00 1.19
C ALA A 55 -3.69 -11.35 -0.29
N THR A 56 -3.45 -10.37 -1.16
CA THR A 56 -3.57 -10.53 -2.63
C THR A 56 -2.18 -10.53 -3.28
N SER A 57 -2.11 -10.70 -4.59
CA SER A 57 -0.84 -10.54 -5.33
C SER A 57 -0.26 -9.12 -5.18
N LEU A 58 -1.12 -8.14 -4.91
CA LEU A 58 -0.73 -6.73 -4.73
C LEU A 58 -0.19 -6.44 -3.32
N THR A 59 -0.50 -7.28 -2.32
CA THR A 59 0.00 -7.08 -0.95
C THR A 59 1.52 -7.26 -0.90
N PRO A 60 2.29 -6.24 -0.53
CA PRO A 60 3.74 -6.36 -0.41
C PRO A 60 4.16 -7.39 0.65
N SER A 61 5.30 -8.05 0.45
CA SER A 61 5.77 -9.13 1.34
C SER A 61 5.93 -8.69 2.80
N ALA A 62 6.31 -7.43 3.05
CA ALA A 62 6.42 -6.86 4.39
C ALA A 62 5.08 -6.82 5.16
N TYR A 63 3.96 -6.79 4.44
CA TYR A 63 2.61 -6.74 5.00
C TYR A 63 1.88 -8.08 4.94
N ARG A 64 2.52 -9.15 4.44
CA ARG A 64 1.98 -10.51 4.48
C ARG A 64 2.31 -11.18 5.80
N LEU A 65 1.30 -11.80 6.39
CA LEU A 65 1.42 -12.62 7.59
C LEU A 65 0.82 -13.99 7.28
N ASN A 66 1.64 -15.04 7.31
CA ASN A 66 1.13 -16.40 7.17
C ASN A 66 0.59 -16.87 8.52
N GLU A 67 -0.71 -17.09 8.58
CA GLU A 67 -1.43 -17.48 9.78
C GLU A 67 -2.10 -18.85 9.61
N VAL A 68 -2.40 -19.49 10.74
CA VAL A 68 -3.06 -20.78 10.78
C VAL A 68 -4.47 -20.66 11.37
N PHE A 69 -5.41 -21.39 10.76
CA PHE A 69 -6.83 -21.35 11.11
C PHE A 69 -7.38 -22.77 11.22
N LEU A 70 -8.44 -22.94 11.98
CA LEU A 70 -9.29 -24.11 11.81
C LEU A 70 -9.93 -24.02 10.43
N ASP A 71 -10.02 -25.16 9.74
CA ASP A 71 -10.63 -25.21 8.42
C ASP A 71 -12.07 -24.66 8.45
N GLY A 72 -12.36 -23.75 7.52
CA GLY A 72 -13.63 -23.02 7.46
C GLY A 72 -13.67 -21.71 8.28
N THR A 73 -12.69 -21.43 9.16
CA THR A 73 -12.65 -20.18 9.95
C THR A 73 -11.71 -19.13 9.39
N GLN A 74 -10.91 -19.46 8.37
CA GLN A 74 -10.04 -18.51 7.70
C GLN A 74 -10.84 -17.37 7.03
N PRO A 75 -10.29 -16.16 6.94
CA PRO A 75 -10.91 -15.07 6.19
C PRO A 75 -11.22 -15.49 4.75
N LYS A 76 -12.36 -15.02 4.23
CA LYS A 76 -12.76 -15.25 2.82
C LYS A 76 -12.62 -14.00 1.98
N LYS A 77 -12.68 -12.82 2.61
CA LYS A 77 -12.57 -11.52 1.95
C LYS A 77 -11.12 -11.23 1.61
N LYS A 78 -10.86 -10.82 0.38
CA LYS A 78 -9.54 -10.37 -0.06
C LYS A 78 -9.33 -8.91 0.30
N SER A 79 -8.10 -8.54 0.63
CA SER A 79 -7.73 -7.16 0.90
C SER A 79 -7.86 -6.31 -0.36
N ASP A 80 -8.43 -5.11 -0.20
CA ASP A 80 -8.53 -4.05 -1.20
C ASP A 80 -7.53 -2.90 -0.95
N VAL A 81 -6.80 -2.96 0.16
CA VAL A 81 -5.89 -1.90 0.62
C VAL A 81 -4.84 -1.51 -0.42
N TRP A 82 -4.41 -2.45 -1.24
CA TRP A 82 -3.34 -2.27 -2.21
C TRP A 82 -3.85 -2.11 -3.65
N ASN A 83 -5.14 -1.87 -3.82
CA ASN A 83 -5.69 -1.59 -5.13
C ASN A 83 -5.28 -0.18 -5.56
N ALA A 84 -4.64 -0.08 -6.72
CA ALA A 84 -4.34 1.22 -7.28
C ALA A 84 -5.63 1.96 -7.65
N PRO A 85 -5.74 3.27 -7.41
CA PRO A 85 -6.91 4.04 -7.82
C PRO A 85 -7.02 4.09 -9.34
N ALA A 86 -8.25 4.16 -9.85
CA ALA A 86 -8.49 4.27 -11.28
C ALA A 86 -8.02 5.63 -11.83
N SER A 87 -7.68 5.67 -13.11
CA SER A 87 -7.40 6.92 -13.84
C SER A 87 -8.55 7.90 -13.69
N ALA A 88 -8.28 9.19 -13.84
CA ALA A 88 -9.32 10.20 -13.91
C ALA A 88 -10.35 9.82 -15.00
N LYS A 89 -11.63 10.04 -14.71
CA LYS A 89 -12.73 9.76 -15.66
C LYS A 89 -12.60 10.59 -16.93
N SER A 90 -12.20 11.85 -16.75
CA SER A 90 -11.85 12.75 -17.84
C SER A 90 -10.82 13.76 -17.36
N PHE A 91 -10.02 14.23 -18.29
CA PHE A 91 -9.05 15.27 -18.09
C PHE A 91 -8.99 16.15 -19.34
N SER A 92 -9.02 17.47 -19.14
CA SER A 92 -8.90 18.43 -20.22
C SER A 92 -8.07 19.63 -19.81
N VAL A 93 -7.45 20.26 -20.80
CA VAL A 93 -6.72 21.52 -20.63
C VAL A 93 -7.39 22.57 -21.51
N SER A 94 -7.72 23.69 -20.90
CA SER A 94 -8.23 24.89 -21.56
C SER A 94 -7.41 26.10 -21.13
N HIS A 95 -7.88 27.31 -21.36
CA HIS A 95 -7.25 28.51 -20.85
C HIS A 95 -8.21 29.23 -19.90
N SER A 96 -7.66 29.76 -18.80
CA SER A 96 -8.36 30.69 -17.92
C SER A 96 -8.55 32.05 -18.59
N ASP A 97 -9.31 32.95 -17.97
CA ASP A 97 -9.54 34.30 -18.47
C ASP A 97 -8.23 35.10 -18.62
N ASP A 98 -7.23 34.77 -17.79
CA ASP A 98 -5.87 35.38 -17.88
C ASP A 98 -4.96 34.67 -18.89
N GLY A 99 -5.49 33.73 -19.68
CA GLY A 99 -4.74 33.00 -20.71
C GLY A 99 -3.82 31.89 -20.16
N GLN A 100 -3.88 31.58 -18.87
CA GLN A 100 -3.10 30.49 -18.26
C GLN A 100 -3.74 29.12 -18.52
N PRO A 101 -2.97 28.03 -18.60
CA PRO A 101 -3.53 26.68 -18.70
C PRO A 101 -4.42 26.36 -17.51
N LEU A 102 -5.69 26.05 -17.77
CA LEU A 102 -6.68 25.58 -16.81
C LEU A 102 -6.94 24.09 -17.03
N LEU A 103 -6.59 23.30 -16.04
CA LEU A 103 -6.82 21.87 -16.03
C LEU A 103 -8.13 21.57 -15.32
N VAL A 104 -8.98 20.76 -15.96
CA VAL A 104 -10.24 20.26 -15.41
C VAL A 104 -10.14 18.75 -15.34
N ILE A 105 -10.28 18.19 -14.13
CA ILE A 105 -10.08 16.78 -13.84
C ILE A 105 -11.34 16.26 -13.19
N GLN A 106 -11.97 15.23 -13.77
CA GLN A 106 -13.07 14.52 -13.13
C GLN A 106 -12.56 13.26 -12.46
N ALA A 107 -12.62 13.20 -11.13
CA ALA A 107 -12.19 12.06 -10.35
C ALA A 107 -13.07 10.83 -10.61
N SER A 108 -12.44 9.66 -10.80
CA SER A 108 -13.12 8.36 -10.81
C SER A 108 -13.33 7.84 -9.40
N ASP A 109 -12.26 7.85 -8.62
CA ASP A 109 -12.19 7.34 -7.26
C ASP A 109 -11.87 8.44 -6.25
N ALA A 110 -12.11 8.15 -4.98
CA ALA A 110 -11.57 8.94 -3.89
C ALA A 110 -10.04 8.73 -3.85
N ALA A 111 -9.28 9.73 -4.28
CA ALA A 111 -7.83 9.65 -4.45
C ALA A 111 -7.16 11.01 -4.33
N VAL A 112 -5.83 11.01 -4.34
CA VAL A 112 -5.03 12.21 -4.60
C VAL A 112 -4.68 12.22 -6.09
N TYR A 113 -5.03 13.27 -6.78
CA TYR A 113 -4.68 13.47 -8.19
C TYR A 113 -3.45 14.36 -8.27
N ARG A 114 -2.31 13.76 -8.62
CA ARG A 114 -1.05 14.47 -8.83
C ARG A 114 -1.02 15.05 -10.23
N VAL A 115 -0.92 16.36 -10.31
CA VAL A 115 -0.76 17.07 -11.58
C VAL A 115 0.73 17.23 -11.88
N GLN A 116 1.15 16.72 -13.01
CA GLN A 116 2.53 16.77 -13.47
C GLN A 116 2.60 17.54 -14.82
N ARG A 117 3.64 18.33 -14.97
CA ARG A 117 3.93 19.07 -16.21
C ARG A 117 5.29 18.64 -16.75
N ASP A 118 5.33 18.32 -18.03
CA ASP A 118 6.55 18.01 -18.74
C ASP A 118 6.88 19.16 -19.72
N ALA A 119 8.14 19.56 -19.71
CA ALA A 119 8.70 20.56 -20.63
C ALA A 119 10.19 20.28 -20.87
N ALA A 120 10.63 20.37 -22.10
CA ALA A 120 12.04 20.23 -22.50
C ALA A 120 12.74 18.97 -21.94
N GLY A 121 12.00 17.87 -21.74
CA GLY A 121 12.52 16.60 -21.21
C GLY A 121 12.56 16.51 -19.67
N GLU A 122 12.11 17.54 -18.97
CA GLU A 122 11.99 17.54 -17.52
C GLU A 122 10.54 17.41 -17.09
N SER A 123 10.33 16.74 -15.95
CA SER A 123 9.02 16.50 -15.34
C SER A 123 8.93 17.17 -13.98
N PHE A 124 7.86 17.93 -13.75
CA PHE A 124 7.63 18.65 -12.50
C PHE A 124 6.25 18.31 -11.92
N ILE A 125 6.19 17.94 -10.64
CA ILE A 125 4.94 17.87 -9.92
C ILE A 125 4.52 19.29 -9.56
N LEU A 126 3.36 19.71 -10.07
CA LEU A 126 2.81 21.05 -9.84
C LEU A 126 1.98 21.12 -8.56
N THR A 127 1.15 20.11 -8.35
CA THR A 127 0.24 20.06 -7.20
C THR A 127 -0.28 18.63 -6.98
N GLU A 128 -0.86 18.41 -5.80
CA GLU A 128 -1.60 17.22 -5.42
C GLU A 128 -2.98 17.65 -4.92
N LEU A 129 -4.03 17.19 -5.60
CA LEU A 129 -5.42 17.56 -5.31
C LEU A 129 -6.17 16.35 -4.78
N ARG A 130 -6.75 16.46 -3.58
CA ARG A 130 -7.62 15.42 -3.03
C ARG A 130 -9.02 15.56 -3.61
N ALA A 131 -9.61 14.43 -3.95
CA ALA A 131 -10.98 14.36 -4.43
C ALA A 131 -11.74 13.20 -3.82
N ALA A 132 -13.03 13.38 -3.64
CA ALA A 132 -14.00 12.30 -3.51
C ALA A 132 -14.29 11.69 -4.90
N ALA A 133 -14.85 10.47 -4.92
CA ALA A 133 -15.27 9.85 -6.17
C ALA A 133 -16.32 10.72 -6.89
N GLY A 134 -16.10 10.97 -8.20
CA GLY A 134 -16.98 11.78 -9.04
C GLY A 134 -16.82 13.29 -8.89
N GLU A 135 -15.94 13.79 -8.03
CA GLU A 135 -15.67 15.21 -7.86
C GLU A 135 -14.93 15.78 -9.07
N THR A 136 -15.18 17.06 -9.39
CA THR A 136 -14.48 17.80 -10.44
C THR A 136 -13.50 18.75 -9.77
N LEU A 137 -12.23 18.61 -10.16
CA LEU A 137 -11.11 19.43 -9.68
C LEU A 137 -10.69 20.42 -10.74
N TYR A 138 -10.24 21.58 -10.29
CA TYR A 138 -9.72 22.66 -11.14
C TYR A 138 -8.34 23.06 -10.67
N TYR A 139 -7.42 23.22 -11.61
CA TYR A 139 -6.08 23.70 -11.32
C TYR A 139 -5.60 24.62 -12.44
N THR A 140 -5.15 25.85 -12.11
CA THR A 140 -4.55 26.78 -13.05
C THR A 140 -3.05 26.80 -12.89
N ASP A 141 -2.32 26.53 -13.96
CA ASP A 141 -0.84 26.60 -13.95
C ASP A 141 -0.36 28.03 -14.16
N ASN A 142 -0.31 28.80 -13.08
CA ASN A 142 0.16 30.19 -13.10
C ASN A 142 1.68 30.33 -13.33
N ARG A 143 2.41 29.22 -13.49
CA ARG A 143 3.85 29.20 -13.78
C ARG A 143 4.14 28.86 -15.24
N ALA A 144 3.11 28.64 -16.04
CA ALA A 144 3.28 28.43 -17.48
C ALA A 144 3.75 29.70 -18.15
N GLN A 145 4.74 29.58 -19.05
CA GLN A 145 5.29 30.70 -19.78
C GLN A 145 4.68 30.78 -21.19
N PRO A 146 4.32 31.96 -21.67
CA PRO A 146 3.83 32.14 -23.04
C PRO A 146 4.82 31.60 -24.08
N GLY A 147 4.30 30.97 -25.12
CA GLY A 147 5.11 30.44 -26.22
C GLY A 147 5.85 29.14 -25.94
N VAL A 148 5.71 28.56 -24.74
CA VAL A 148 6.28 27.26 -24.37
C VAL A 148 5.20 26.17 -24.47
N THR A 149 5.54 25.06 -25.13
CA THR A 149 4.64 23.88 -25.19
C THR A 149 4.86 23.02 -24.00
N TYR A 150 3.77 22.70 -23.28
CA TYR A 150 3.75 21.84 -22.11
C TYR A 150 2.87 20.61 -22.36
N THR A 151 3.27 19.48 -21.79
CA THR A 151 2.43 18.30 -21.67
C THR A 151 2.04 18.13 -20.21
N TYR A 152 0.74 17.93 -19.94
CA TYR A 152 0.24 17.68 -18.59
C TYR A 152 -0.16 16.23 -18.44
N ARG A 153 0.11 15.68 -17.27
CA ARG A 153 -0.33 14.35 -16.85
C ARG A 153 -1.04 14.42 -15.50
N VAL A 154 -2.05 13.59 -15.33
CA VAL A 154 -2.80 13.45 -14.07
C VAL A 154 -2.66 12.01 -13.59
N ILE A 155 -1.99 11.83 -12.48
CA ILE A 155 -1.66 10.52 -11.91
C ILE A 155 -2.48 10.35 -10.63
N PRO A 156 -3.41 9.40 -10.56
CA PRO A 156 -4.12 9.12 -9.32
C PRO A 156 -3.20 8.38 -8.35
N VAL A 157 -3.19 8.80 -7.09
CA VAL A 157 -2.39 8.24 -6.01
C VAL A 157 -3.30 7.80 -4.89
N HIS A 158 -3.05 6.64 -4.33
CA HIS A 158 -3.85 6.11 -3.23
C HIS A 158 -3.70 6.97 -1.97
N ALA A 159 -4.77 7.66 -1.58
CA ALA A 159 -4.73 8.70 -0.55
C ALA A 159 -4.28 8.16 0.83
N GLU A 160 -4.88 7.06 1.31
CA GLU A 160 -4.56 6.49 2.63
C GLU A 160 -3.11 5.97 2.69
N LEU A 161 -2.60 5.38 1.60
CA LEU A 161 -1.21 4.90 1.53
C LEU A 161 -0.24 6.07 1.50
N LEU A 162 -0.55 7.11 0.75
CA LEU A 162 0.25 8.33 0.68
C LEU A 162 0.38 9.01 2.06
N ASP A 163 -0.71 9.10 2.81
CA ASP A 163 -0.72 9.66 4.18
C ASP A 163 0.16 8.85 5.16
N ASN A 164 0.42 7.59 4.84
CA ASN A 164 1.32 6.71 5.60
C ASN A 164 2.72 6.58 4.95
N GLY A 165 3.07 7.47 4.04
CA GLY A 165 4.38 7.51 3.38
C GLY A 165 4.60 6.41 2.34
N ILE A 166 3.52 5.76 1.87
CA ILE A 166 3.58 4.71 0.86
C ILE A 166 2.99 5.25 -0.44
N LEU A 167 3.81 5.37 -1.48
CA LEU A 167 3.36 5.81 -2.79
C LEU A 167 2.83 4.62 -3.58
N LEU A 168 1.53 4.66 -3.92
CA LEU A 168 0.88 3.74 -4.84
C LEU A 168 0.13 4.55 -5.89
N GLU A 169 0.68 4.59 -7.08
CA GLU A 169 0.13 5.29 -8.23
C GLU A 169 -0.79 4.36 -9.05
N GLY A 170 -1.88 4.92 -9.55
CA GLY A 170 -2.72 4.26 -10.54
C GLY A 170 -2.17 4.46 -11.96
N THR A 171 -2.90 3.93 -12.93
CA THR A 171 -2.60 4.14 -14.36
C THR A 171 -3.00 5.56 -14.78
N GLN A 172 -2.25 6.12 -15.71
CA GLN A 172 -2.53 7.41 -16.35
C GLN A 172 -3.65 7.28 -17.38
#